data_757b1983dcc9f1dd6f96706afcae4b7b
#
_entry.id   757b1983dcc9f1dd6f96706afcae4b7b
#
_cell.length_a   1.000
_cell.length_b   1.000
_cell.length_c   1.000
_cell.angle_alpha   90.00
_cell.angle_beta   90.00
_cell.angle_gamma   90.00
#
_symmetry.space_group_name_H-M   'P 1'
#
loop_
_entity.id
_entity.type
_entity.pdbx_description
1 polymer ?
#
loop_
_entity_poly.entity_id
_entity_poly.type
_entity_poly.pdbx_seq_one_letter_code
_entity_poly.pdbx_strand_id
1 'polypeptide(L)'
;MKKIASRDNAAYKAMARLASNASERRREGLTVLDGAHLVAAFLDSGRKPEQVMVNAAGLADAEVAALVERCAPAAVTLLADALFDSLSTVQTPTGILAAVRTPRAQEVAPEAGLVLYLEDIQDPGNVGTLLRSAAAAGASDVVLSPRCAFAWSPKVLRAGMGAHFALNIVEGMEATDFLRGYGGASVALDGSAARSLYDLDLRSPTAFLVGNEGAGLTGAAREAARARARIPMPGRMESLNAATAGAICLFEAVRQRAHKATTVKGSRPR
;
A
#
# COMPACT_ATOMS: atom_id res chain seq x y z
N MET A 1 -15.56 -25.62 14.29
CA MET A 1 -15.90 -24.29 13.75
C MET A 1 -17.23 -23.83 14.34
N LYS A 2 -17.30 -22.60 14.90
CA LYS A 2 -18.52 -22.03 15.48
C LYS A 2 -19.38 -21.41 14.37
N LYS A 3 -20.73 -21.60 14.46
CA LYS A 3 -21.69 -21.01 13.52
C LYS A 3 -22.36 -19.78 14.16
N ILE A 4 -22.46 -18.68 13.42
CA ILE A 4 -23.14 -17.44 13.83
C ILE A 4 -24.25 -17.12 12.83
N ALA A 5 -25.47 -16.94 13.36
CA ALA A 5 -26.65 -16.60 12.59
C ALA A 5 -27.36 -15.32 13.10
N SER A 6 -26.80 -14.66 14.13
CA SER A 6 -27.37 -13.44 14.72
C SER A 6 -26.39 -12.27 14.64
N ARG A 7 -26.90 -11.08 14.28
CA ARG A 7 -26.17 -9.81 14.33
C ARG A 7 -25.79 -9.39 15.75
N ASP A 8 -26.44 -9.97 16.76
CA ASP A 8 -26.14 -9.65 18.17
C ASP A 8 -24.91 -10.35 18.71
N ASN A 9 -24.34 -11.27 17.95
CA ASN A 9 -23.11 -11.94 18.35
C ASN A 9 -21.93 -10.96 18.46
N ALA A 10 -21.18 -11.06 19.57
CA ALA A 10 -20.07 -10.15 19.86
C ALA A 10 -18.97 -10.18 18.78
N ALA A 11 -18.62 -11.36 18.26
CA ALA A 11 -17.60 -11.49 17.23
C ALA A 11 -18.04 -10.86 15.89
N TYR A 12 -19.31 -11.04 15.52
CA TYR A 12 -19.90 -10.37 14.37
C TYR A 12 -19.86 -8.86 14.52
N LYS A 13 -20.31 -8.32 15.68
CA LYS A 13 -20.31 -6.87 15.97
C LYS A 13 -18.89 -6.29 15.93
N ALA A 14 -17.89 -7.01 16.43
CA ALA A 14 -16.48 -6.58 16.37
C ALA A 14 -16.01 -6.49 14.92
N MET A 15 -16.23 -7.51 14.09
CA MET A 15 -15.88 -7.52 12.68
C MET A 15 -16.60 -6.40 11.91
N ALA A 16 -17.90 -6.18 12.17
CA ALA A 16 -18.69 -5.13 11.54
C ALA A 16 -18.12 -3.71 11.83
N ARG A 17 -17.73 -3.47 13.10
CA ARG A 17 -17.07 -2.20 13.47
C ARG A 17 -15.74 -2.02 12.74
N LEU A 18 -14.91 -3.05 12.67
CA LEU A 18 -13.64 -3.00 11.93
C LEU A 18 -13.87 -2.78 10.43
N ALA A 19 -14.85 -3.43 9.82
CA ALA A 19 -15.15 -3.27 8.40
C ALA A 19 -15.59 -1.84 8.06
N SER A 20 -16.43 -1.22 8.91
CA SER A 20 -17.08 0.05 8.61
C SER A 20 -16.38 1.29 9.19
N ASN A 21 -15.59 1.18 10.26
CA ASN A 21 -15.11 2.34 11.02
C ASN A 21 -13.58 2.44 11.07
N ALA A 22 -13.03 3.52 10.49
CA ALA A 22 -11.59 3.78 10.48
C ALA A 22 -11.02 4.07 11.89
N SER A 23 -11.78 4.74 12.75
CA SER A 23 -11.35 5.02 14.14
C SER A 23 -11.22 3.73 14.95
N GLU A 24 -12.14 2.78 14.76
CA GLU A 24 -12.02 1.44 15.36
C GLU A 24 -10.77 0.72 14.92
N ARG A 25 -10.49 0.71 13.61
CA ARG A 25 -9.27 0.07 13.10
C ARG A 25 -8.01 0.66 13.71
N ARG A 26 -7.94 1.99 13.81
CA ARG A 26 -6.78 2.67 14.44
C ARG A 26 -6.67 2.35 15.94
N ARG A 27 -7.79 2.40 16.65
CA ARG A 27 -7.84 2.15 18.11
C ARG A 27 -7.41 0.72 18.44
N GLU A 28 -7.93 -0.26 17.71
CA GLU A 28 -7.67 -1.67 17.94
C GLU A 28 -6.33 -2.15 17.34
N GLY A 29 -5.74 -1.37 16.42
CA GLY A 29 -4.59 -1.79 15.64
C GLY A 29 -4.90 -2.99 14.75
N LEU A 30 -6.15 -3.09 14.28
CA LEU A 30 -6.65 -4.18 13.46
C LEU A 30 -7.21 -3.64 12.16
N THR A 31 -7.17 -4.44 11.10
CA THR A 31 -7.91 -4.19 9.87
C THR A 31 -8.62 -5.44 9.37
N VAL A 32 -9.48 -5.30 8.38
CA VAL A 32 -10.21 -6.41 7.75
C VAL A 32 -9.70 -6.63 6.34
N LEU A 33 -9.28 -7.85 6.08
CA LEU A 33 -8.98 -8.34 4.75
C LEU A 33 -10.25 -8.97 4.19
N ASP A 34 -10.68 -8.50 3.03
CA ASP A 34 -11.89 -8.97 2.34
C ASP A 34 -11.48 -9.66 1.05
N GLY A 35 -11.56 -10.99 1.07
CA GLY A 35 -11.30 -11.83 -0.08
C GLY A 35 -10.04 -12.69 0.00
N ALA A 36 -10.06 -13.81 -0.73
CA ALA A 36 -9.03 -14.86 -0.72
C ALA A 36 -7.63 -14.31 -1.03
N HIS A 37 -7.50 -13.47 -2.05
CA HIS A 37 -6.21 -12.89 -2.46
C HIS A 37 -5.51 -12.11 -1.34
N LEU A 38 -6.23 -11.24 -0.61
CA LEU A 38 -5.64 -10.46 0.50
C LEU A 38 -5.26 -11.35 1.67
N VAL A 39 -6.10 -12.36 1.98
CA VAL A 39 -5.81 -13.33 3.03
C VAL A 39 -4.58 -14.17 2.66
N ALA A 40 -4.48 -14.63 1.41
CA ALA A 40 -3.31 -15.35 0.91
C ALA A 40 -2.03 -14.51 1.05
N ALA A 41 -2.02 -13.27 0.54
CA ALA A 41 -0.88 -12.37 0.62
C ALA A 41 -0.45 -12.10 2.07
N PHE A 42 -1.40 -11.97 2.99
CA PHE A 42 -1.09 -11.83 4.42
C PHE A 42 -0.43 -13.08 5.01
N LEU A 43 -0.95 -14.27 4.70
CA LEU A 43 -0.38 -15.53 5.15
C LEU A 43 1.01 -15.79 4.56
N ASP A 44 1.22 -15.43 3.29
CA ASP A 44 2.51 -15.55 2.59
C ASP A 44 3.59 -14.64 3.21
N SER A 45 3.19 -13.55 3.88
CA SER A 45 4.09 -12.70 4.67
C SER A 45 4.52 -13.33 6.02
N GLY A 46 4.13 -14.58 6.30
CA GLY A 46 4.47 -15.31 7.52
C GLY A 46 3.60 -14.96 8.74
N ARG A 47 2.58 -14.12 8.56
CA ARG A 47 1.69 -13.65 9.65
C ARG A 47 0.45 -14.53 9.78
N LYS A 48 -0.24 -14.45 10.91
CA LYS A 48 -1.50 -15.17 11.18
C LYS A 48 -2.61 -14.19 11.54
N PRO A 49 -3.85 -14.44 11.06
CA PRO A 49 -4.99 -13.60 11.43
C PRO A 49 -5.41 -13.82 12.89
N GLU A 50 -6.08 -12.82 13.47
CA GLU A 50 -6.69 -12.91 14.82
C GLU A 50 -8.01 -13.66 14.75
N GLN A 51 -8.80 -13.44 13.70
CA GLN A 51 -10.10 -14.04 13.49
C GLN A 51 -10.38 -14.21 11.99
N VAL A 52 -11.02 -15.29 11.63
CA VAL A 52 -11.48 -15.56 10.26
C VAL A 52 -12.98 -15.81 10.27
N MET A 53 -13.67 -15.22 9.31
CA MET A 53 -15.09 -15.46 9.05
C MET A 53 -15.27 -15.95 7.62
N VAL A 54 -16.05 -16.99 7.45
CA VAL A 54 -16.36 -17.59 6.14
C VAL A 54 -17.85 -17.80 6.01
N ASN A 55 -18.35 -17.89 4.79
CA ASN A 55 -19.70 -18.36 4.52
C ASN A 55 -19.68 -19.77 3.91
N ALA A 56 -20.85 -20.35 3.67
CA ALA A 56 -20.97 -21.70 3.14
C ALA A 56 -20.37 -21.83 1.73
N ALA A 57 -20.59 -20.83 0.88
CA ALA A 57 -20.04 -20.80 -0.48
C ALA A 57 -18.50 -20.73 -0.48
N GLY A 58 -17.91 -19.89 0.40
CA GLY A 58 -16.47 -19.82 0.56
C GLY A 58 -15.87 -21.15 1.03
N LEU A 59 -16.48 -21.83 2.00
CA LEU A 59 -15.98 -23.14 2.44
C LEU A 59 -16.06 -24.23 1.38
N ALA A 60 -16.97 -24.11 0.42
CA ALA A 60 -17.07 -25.03 -0.71
C ALA A 60 -16.04 -24.76 -1.81
N ASP A 61 -15.42 -23.58 -1.80
CA ASP A 61 -14.34 -23.22 -2.71
C ASP A 61 -13.00 -23.81 -2.19
N ALA A 62 -12.27 -24.51 -3.07
CA ALA A 62 -11.04 -25.21 -2.71
C ALA A 62 -9.90 -24.26 -2.28
N GLU A 63 -9.80 -23.07 -2.90
CA GLU A 63 -8.81 -22.06 -2.54
C GLU A 63 -9.09 -21.52 -1.13
N VAL A 64 -10.32 -21.14 -0.86
CA VAL A 64 -10.74 -20.62 0.45
C VAL A 64 -10.59 -21.69 1.54
N ALA A 65 -10.95 -22.94 1.28
CA ALA A 65 -10.79 -24.04 2.22
C ALA A 65 -9.31 -24.22 2.61
N ALA A 66 -8.41 -24.23 1.64
CA ALA A 66 -6.97 -24.30 1.88
C ALA A 66 -6.42 -23.08 2.67
N LEU A 67 -6.94 -21.88 2.41
CA LEU A 67 -6.58 -20.69 3.19
C LEU A 67 -7.06 -20.79 4.65
N VAL A 68 -8.25 -21.32 4.88
CA VAL A 68 -8.80 -21.55 6.23
C VAL A 68 -7.89 -22.48 7.04
N GLU A 69 -7.40 -23.55 6.45
CA GLU A 69 -6.43 -24.45 7.11
C GLU A 69 -5.14 -23.74 7.47
N ARG A 70 -4.61 -22.89 6.56
CA ARG A 70 -3.42 -22.09 6.78
C ARG A 70 -3.59 -21.02 7.87
N CYS A 71 -4.82 -20.61 8.16
CA CYS A 71 -5.10 -19.60 9.19
C CYS A 71 -4.90 -20.10 10.63
N ALA A 72 -4.78 -21.41 10.87
CA ALA A 72 -4.57 -21.92 12.21
C ALA A 72 -3.38 -21.26 12.93
N PRO A 73 -3.46 -20.96 14.23
CA PRO A 73 -4.53 -21.33 15.19
C PRO A 73 -5.70 -20.32 15.30
N ALA A 74 -5.87 -19.40 14.36
CA ALA A 74 -6.93 -18.39 14.43
C ALA A 74 -8.34 -19.02 14.55
N ALA A 75 -9.23 -18.34 15.26
CA ALA A 75 -10.61 -18.77 15.37
C ALA A 75 -11.36 -18.59 14.05
N VAL A 76 -11.84 -19.70 13.49
CA VAL A 76 -12.65 -19.70 12.26
C VAL A 76 -14.13 -19.80 12.61
N THR A 77 -14.94 -18.91 12.05
CA THR A 77 -16.37 -18.79 12.28
C THR A 77 -17.14 -18.88 10.96
N LEU A 78 -18.13 -19.75 10.90
CA LEU A 78 -19.07 -19.83 9.79
C LEU A 78 -20.22 -18.84 10.00
N LEU A 79 -20.39 -17.90 9.09
CA LEU A 79 -21.52 -16.97 9.07
C LEU A 79 -22.63 -17.45 8.14
N ALA A 80 -23.87 -17.10 8.50
CA ALA A 80 -24.97 -17.15 7.53
C ALA A 80 -24.71 -16.16 6.39
N ASP A 81 -25.06 -16.50 5.15
CA ASP A 81 -24.72 -15.75 3.94
C ASP A 81 -25.13 -14.26 4.05
N ALA A 82 -26.37 -13.97 4.47
CA ALA A 82 -26.86 -12.62 4.65
C ALA A 82 -26.05 -11.78 5.68
N LEU A 83 -25.43 -12.43 6.68
CA LEU A 83 -24.54 -11.76 7.62
C LEU A 83 -23.18 -11.51 7.00
N PHE A 84 -22.66 -12.47 6.24
CA PHE A 84 -21.40 -12.34 5.55
C PHE A 84 -21.45 -11.19 4.53
N ASP A 85 -22.49 -11.17 3.69
CA ASP A 85 -22.70 -10.14 2.66
C ASP A 85 -22.81 -8.74 3.25
N SER A 86 -23.40 -8.62 4.45
CA SER A 86 -23.48 -7.32 5.15
C SER A 86 -22.14 -6.83 5.73
N LEU A 87 -21.13 -7.69 5.85
CA LEU A 87 -19.77 -7.33 6.29
C LEU A 87 -18.85 -7.05 5.12
N SER A 88 -19.03 -7.75 4.00
CA SER A 88 -18.18 -7.60 2.83
C SER A 88 -18.33 -6.23 2.20
N THR A 89 -17.22 -5.66 1.77
CA THR A 89 -17.14 -4.36 1.07
C THR A 89 -17.06 -4.52 -0.44
N VAL A 90 -17.13 -5.76 -0.96
CA VAL A 90 -17.07 -6.07 -2.39
C VAL A 90 -18.44 -6.59 -2.89
N GLN A 91 -18.71 -6.34 -4.17
CA GLN A 91 -19.97 -6.77 -4.80
C GLN A 91 -20.07 -8.29 -4.98
N THR A 92 -18.93 -8.94 -5.22
CA THR A 92 -18.83 -10.40 -5.38
C THR A 92 -17.84 -10.97 -4.38
N PRO A 93 -18.26 -11.22 -3.13
CA PRO A 93 -17.38 -11.75 -2.11
C PRO A 93 -16.87 -13.16 -2.44
N THR A 94 -15.62 -13.45 -2.15
CA THR A 94 -15.05 -14.81 -2.28
C THR A 94 -15.34 -15.71 -1.08
N GLY A 95 -16.11 -15.22 -0.11
CA GLY A 95 -16.57 -16.01 1.02
C GLY A 95 -15.60 -16.14 2.19
N ILE A 96 -14.54 -15.29 2.25
CA ILE A 96 -13.60 -15.23 3.37
C ILE A 96 -13.32 -13.77 3.77
N LEU A 97 -13.37 -13.51 5.08
CA LEU A 97 -12.94 -12.27 5.74
C LEU A 97 -11.96 -12.59 6.86
N ALA A 98 -10.92 -11.80 7.03
CA ALA A 98 -9.99 -11.97 8.14
C ALA A 98 -9.72 -10.65 8.86
N ALA A 99 -9.85 -10.64 10.19
CA ALA A 99 -9.34 -9.57 11.03
C ALA A 99 -7.87 -9.85 11.32
N VAL A 100 -7.01 -8.87 11.02
CA VAL A 100 -5.56 -9.01 11.14
C VAL A 100 -4.96 -7.80 11.86
N ARG A 101 -3.84 -8.01 12.58
CA ARG A 101 -3.08 -6.89 13.12
C ARG A 101 -2.47 -6.07 12.00
N THR A 102 -2.68 -4.78 12.06
CA THR A 102 -1.97 -3.80 11.23
C THR A 102 -0.49 -3.87 11.59
N PRO A 103 0.41 -4.13 10.64
CA PRO A 103 1.84 -4.07 10.90
C PRO A 103 2.25 -2.71 11.48
N ARG A 104 3.09 -2.72 12.49
CA ARG A 104 3.63 -1.49 13.05
C ARG A 104 4.64 -0.89 12.07
N ALA A 105 4.48 0.40 11.78
CA ALA A 105 5.46 1.14 11.01
C ALA A 105 6.81 1.16 11.75
N GLN A 106 7.87 0.99 10.99
CA GLN A 106 9.24 1.17 11.44
C GLN A 106 9.74 2.55 11.01
N GLU A 107 10.77 3.05 11.66
CA GLU A 107 11.45 4.25 11.22
C GLU A 107 12.09 4.02 9.84
N VAL A 108 11.93 4.98 8.92
CA VAL A 108 12.56 4.90 7.60
C VAL A 108 14.06 5.05 7.76
N ALA A 109 14.81 4.08 7.28
CA ALA A 109 16.26 4.17 7.33
C ALA A 109 16.78 5.37 6.51
N PRO A 110 17.78 6.13 7.00
CA PRO A 110 18.31 7.31 6.29
C PRO A 110 18.78 6.99 4.87
N GLU A 111 19.23 5.77 4.61
CA GLU A 111 19.72 5.29 3.31
C GLU A 111 18.79 4.26 2.67
N ALA A 112 17.50 4.28 3.00
CA ALA A 112 16.51 3.41 2.37
C ALA A 112 16.59 3.55 0.84
N GLY A 113 16.69 2.43 0.13
CA GLY A 113 17.09 2.39 -1.27
C GLY A 113 16.10 3.07 -2.22
N LEU A 114 14.81 2.76 -2.10
CA LEU A 114 13.73 3.38 -2.87
C LEU A 114 12.56 3.64 -1.94
N VAL A 115 12.15 4.88 -1.85
CA VAL A 115 11.07 5.35 -0.99
C VAL A 115 10.06 6.14 -1.81
N LEU A 116 8.79 6.00 -1.49
CA LEU A 116 7.73 6.82 -2.05
C LEU A 116 7.08 7.65 -0.94
N TYR A 117 7.09 8.97 -1.08
CA TYR A 117 6.36 9.89 -0.20
C TYR A 117 5.09 10.36 -0.90
N LEU A 118 3.96 10.26 -0.22
CA LEU A 118 2.63 10.67 -0.71
C LEU A 118 2.15 11.88 0.09
N GLU A 119 1.91 13.01 -0.58
CA GLU A 119 1.37 14.19 0.04
C GLU A 119 -0.10 14.38 -0.34
N ASP A 120 -0.98 14.22 0.65
CA ASP A 120 -2.41 14.52 0.55
C ASP A 120 -3.15 13.77 -0.57
N ILE A 121 -2.71 12.56 -0.88
CA ILE A 121 -3.42 11.69 -1.83
C ILE A 121 -4.70 11.20 -1.16
N GLN A 122 -5.84 11.75 -1.56
CA GLN A 122 -7.12 11.52 -0.90
C GLN A 122 -7.93 10.38 -1.50
N ASP A 123 -7.69 10.03 -2.77
CA ASP A 123 -8.36 8.90 -3.40
C ASP A 123 -7.76 7.57 -2.95
N PRO A 124 -8.57 6.66 -2.32
CA PRO A 124 -8.10 5.37 -1.85
C PRO A 124 -7.57 4.46 -2.97
N GLY A 125 -8.09 4.61 -4.19
CA GLY A 125 -7.63 3.87 -5.36
C GLY A 125 -6.22 4.27 -5.75
N ASN A 126 -5.93 5.58 -5.75
CA ASN A 126 -4.59 6.10 -6.03
C ASN A 126 -3.59 5.68 -4.96
N VAL A 127 -3.93 5.80 -3.67
CA VAL A 127 -3.05 5.32 -2.59
C VAL A 127 -2.73 3.84 -2.76
N GLY A 128 -3.75 2.98 -2.95
CA GLY A 128 -3.54 1.55 -3.12
C GLY A 128 -2.72 1.20 -4.36
N THR A 129 -2.96 1.89 -5.49
CA THR A 129 -2.20 1.70 -6.73
C THR A 129 -0.74 2.13 -6.56
N LEU A 130 -0.48 3.23 -5.83
CA LEU A 130 0.87 3.69 -5.51
C LEU A 130 1.61 2.69 -4.61
N LEU A 131 0.95 2.15 -3.57
CA LEU A 131 1.52 1.07 -2.75
C LEU A 131 1.88 -0.14 -3.59
N ARG A 132 0.98 -0.57 -4.49
CA ARG A 132 1.22 -1.70 -5.39
C ARG A 132 2.40 -1.45 -6.33
N SER A 133 2.48 -0.25 -6.91
CA SER A 133 3.59 0.14 -7.79
C SER A 133 4.92 0.21 -7.03
N ALA A 134 4.91 0.73 -5.80
CA ALA A 134 6.07 0.80 -4.93
C ALA A 134 6.60 -0.59 -4.59
N ALA A 135 5.73 -1.51 -4.16
CA ALA A 135 6.11 -2.90 -3.88
C ALA A 135 6.67 -3.60 -5.11
N ALA A 136 6.02 -3.43 -6.28
CA ALA A 136 6.47 -4.01 -7.55
C ALA A 136 7.81 -3.45 -8.02
N ALA A 137 8.11 -2.19 -7.72
CA ALA A 137 9.40 -1.55 -8.01
C ALA A 137 10.51 -1.90 -6.99
N GLY A 138 10.20 -2.68 -5.95
CA GLY A 138 11.15 -3.03 -4.89
C GLY A 138 11.44 -1.88 -3.93
N ALA A 139 10.52 -0.94 -3.75
CA ALA A 139 10.59 0.03 -2.68
C ALA A 139 10.50 -0.66 -1.32
N SER A 140 11.23 -0.16 -0.35
CA SER A 140 11.17 -0.63 1.05
C SER A 140 10.09 0.08 1.84
N ASP A 141 9.89 1.37 1.58
CA ASP A 141 9.07 2.25 2.41
C ASP A 141 8.12 3.10 1.58
N VAL A 142 6.92 3.30 2.12
CA VAL A 142 5.99 4.34 1.64
C VAL A 142 5.57 5.19 2.83
N VAL A 143 5.76 6.50 2.69
CA VAL A 143 5.43 7.48 3.72
C VAL A 143 4.24 8.31 3.26
N LEU A 144 3.24 8.47 4.11
CA LEU A 144 2.01 9.20 3.82
C LEU A 144 1.87 10.41 4.74
N SER A 145 1.53 11.56 4.17
CA SER A 145 1.17 12.75 4.95
C SER A 145 -0.13 12.55 5.74
N PRO A 146 -0.42 13.40 6.74
CA PRO A 146 -1.61 13.26 7.60
C PRO A 146 -2.95 13.26 6.86
N ARG A 147 -3.04 13.90 5.69
CA ARG A 147 -4.28 14.03 4.91
C ARG A 147 -4.44 13.02 3.79
N CYS A 148 -3.55 12.04 3.68
CA CYS A 148 -3.75 10.91 2.77
C CYS A 148 -4.93 10.03 3.18
N ALA A 149 -5.53 9.32 2.23
CA ALA A 149 -6.47 8.26 2.54
C ALA A 149 -5.80 7.22 3.44
N PHE A 150 -6.54 6.73 4.44
CA PHE A 150 -6.03 5.76 5.41
C PHE A 150 -5.55 4.48 4.72
N ALA A 151 -4.26 4.18 4.81
CA ALA A 151 -3.62 3.08 4.09
C ALA A 151 -4.25 1.72 4.39
N TRP A 152 -4.72 1.51 5.62
CA TRP A 152 -5.31 0.26 6.08
C TRP A 152 -6.85 0.22 5.97
N SER A 153 -7.44 1.09 5.14
CA SER A 153 -8.86 1.02 4.81
C SER A 153 -9.14 -0.12 3.82
N PRO A 154 -10.33 -0.77 3.86
CA PRO A 154 -10.68 -1.85 2.93
C PRO A 154 -10.52 -1.46 1.45
N LYS A 155 -10.82 -0.21 1.10
CA LYS A 155 -10.68 0.29 -0.28
C LYS A 155 -9.21 0.36 -0.71
N VAL A 156 -8.30 0.85 0.15
CA VAL A 156 -6.87 0.91 -0.15
C VAL A 156 -6.25 -0.48 -0.17
N LEU A 157 -6.59 -1.35 0.78
CA LEU A 157 -6.14 -2.75 0.82
C LEU A 157 -6.47 -3.48 -0.48
N ARG A 158 -7.71 -3.32 -0.95
CA ARG A 158 -8.16 -3.93 -2.21
C ARG A 158 -7.36 -3.41 -3.42
N ALA A 159 -7.21 -2.09 -3.54
CA ALA A 159 -6.44 -1.48 -4.64
C ALA A 159 -4.95 -1.86 -4.58
N GLY A 160 -4.41 -2.03 -3.38
CA GLY A 160 -3.02 -2.40 -3.13
C GLY A 160 -2.69 -3.88 -3.36
N MET A 161 -3.71 -4.76 -3.48
CA MET A 161 -3.55 -6.16 -3.86
C MET A 161 -2.46 -6.89 -3.05
N GLY A 162 -2.39 -6.68 -1.72
CA GLY A 162 -1.42 -7.33 -0.85
C GLY A 162 -0.06 -6.62 -0.72
N ALA A 163 0.21 -5.56 -1.47
CA ALA A 163 1.45 -4.77 -1.38
C ALA A 163 1.77 -4.28 0.05
N HIS A 164 0.74 -4.06 0.85
CA HIS A 164 0.85 -3.65 2.26
C HIS A 164 1.74 -4.56 3.11
N PHE A 165 1.84 -5.83 2.76
CA PHE A 165 2.58 -6.81 3.55
C PHE A 165 4.04 -6.93 3.14
N ALA A 166 4.43 -6.30 2.03
CA ALA A 166 5.78 -6.23 1.51
C ALA A 166 6.47 -4.88 1.79
N LEU A 167 5.73 -3.88 2.30
CA LEU A 167 6.20 -2.51 2.50
C LEU A 167 6.20 -2.15 3.99
N ASN A 168 7.14 -1.29 4.39
CA ASN A 168 7.00 -0.48 5.58
C ASN A 168 6.15 0.76 5.24
N ILE A 169 4.98 0.91 5.88
CA ILE A 169 4.05 1.99 5.61
C ILE A 169 3.99 2.91 6.83
N VAL A 170 4.46 4.14 6.66
CA VAL A 170 4.47 5.18 7.69
C VAL A 170 3.39 6.19 7.37
N GLU A 171 2.40 6.35 8.25
CA GLU A 171 1.30 7.31 8.08
C GLU A 171 1.48 8.53 9.00
N GLY A 172 0.98 9.67 8.56
CA GLY A 172 0.90 10.88 9.38
C GLY A 172 2.21 11.64 9.53
N MET A 173 3.16 11.50 8.61
CA MET A 173 4.46 12.20 8.63
C MET A 173 4.49 13.32 7.60
N GLU A 174 4.82 14.53 8.03
CA GLU A 174 5.00 15.67 7.12
C GLU A 174 6.26 15.52 6.25
N ALA A 175 6.24 16.09 5.04
CA ALA A 175 7.35 15.99 4.08
C ALA A 175 8.67 16.51 4.65
N THR A 176 8.63 17.63 5.34
CA THR A 176 9.81 18.27 5.95
C THR A 176 10.43 17.40 7.06
N ASP A 177 9.60 16.70 7.84
CA ASP A 177 10.10 15.83 8.90
C ASP A 177 10.70 14.55 8.32
N PHE A 178 10.05 13.95 7.33
CA PHE A 178 10.61 12.83 6.59
C PHE A 178 11.96 13.17 5.93
N LEU A 179 12.00 14.27 5.19
CA LEU A 179 13.21 14.68 4.44
C LEU A 179 14.37 15.08 5.35
N ARG A 180 14.09 15.57 6.56
CA ARG A 180 15.14 15.85 7.56
C ARG A 180 15.87 14.57 8.01
N GLY A 181 15.17 13.44 8.09
CA GLY A 181 15.74 12.14 8.47
C GLY A 181 16.30 11.34 7.28
N TYR A 182 15.94 11.68 6.05
CA TYR A 182 16.34 10.92 4.88
C TYR A 182 17.63 11.43 4.24
N GLY A 183 18.67 10.60 4.18
CA GLY A 183 20.01 10.94 3.67
C GLY A 183 20.16 10.80 2.15
N GLY A 184 19.30 10.03 1.47
CA GLY A 184 19.34 9.79 0.04
C GLY A 184 18.92 10.99 -0.82
N ALA A 185 18.92 10.83 -2.14
CA ALA A 185 18.34 11.80 -3.06
C ALA A 185 16.83 11.90 -2.85
N SER A 186 16.26 13.11 -2.89
CA SER A 186 14.82 13.33 -2.85
C SER A 186 14.38 14.14 -4.06
N VAL A 187 13.34 13.64 -4.75
CA VAL A 187 12.84 14.22 -6.00
C VAL A 187 11.37 14.56 -5.86
N ALA A 188 11.06 15.85 -5.83
CA ALA A 188 9.68 16.33 -5.88
C ALA A 188 9.17 16.30 -7.32
N LEU A 189 8.05 15.59 -7.55
CA LEU A 189 7.35 15.65 -8.83
C LEU A 189 6.62 16.98 -8.96
N ASP A 190 7.02 17.74 -9.96
CA ASP A 190 6.49 19.07 -10.23
C ASP A 190 6.42 19.30 -11.74
N GLY A 191 5.21 19.42 -12.29
CA GLY A 191 5.00 19.64 -13.72
C GLY A 191 5.65 20.92 -14.26
N SER A 192 5.87 21.91 -13.38
CA SER A 192 6.54 23.18 -13.72
C SER A 192 8.08 23.13 -13.63
N ALA A 193 8.67 22.02 -13.18
CA ALA A 193 10.11 21.89 -13.04
C ALA A 193 10.82 22.03 -14.40
N ALA A 194 11.96 22.70 -14.43
CA ALA A 194 12.77 22.82 -15.64
C ALA A 194 13.40 21.47 -16.04
N ARG A 195 13.82 20.67 -15.06
CA ARG A 195 14.52 19.42 -15.26
C ARG A 195 13.58 18.27 -15.55
N SER A 196 13.91 17.44 -16.53
CA SER A 196 13.18 16.19 -16.80
C SER A 196 13.57 15.10 -15.78
N LEU A 197 12.60 14.23 -15.44
CA LEU A 197 12.86 13.02 -14.67
C LEU A 197 13.97 12.17 -15.30
N TYR A 198 14.00 12.10 -16.61
CA TYR A 198 14.94 11.28 -17.38
C TYR A 198 16.38 11.81 -17.41
N ASP A 199 16.58 13.06 -16.98
CA ASP A 199 17.90 13.67 -16.83
C ASP A 199 18.52 13.46 -15.44
N LEU A 200 17.79 12.77 -14.52
CA LEU A 200 18.27 12.51 -13.18
C LEU A 200 19.07 11.21 -13.11
N ASP A 201 20.10 11.18 -12.27
CA ASP A 201 20.72 9.91 -11.84
C ASP A 201 19.95 9.33 -10.64
N LEU A 202 19.24 8.22 -10.87
CA LEU A 202 18.39 7.55 -9.91
C LEU A 202 18.99 6.22 -9.40
N ARG A 203 20.27 6.00 -9.64
CA ARG A 203 20.97 4.75 -9.26
C ARG A 203 21.28 4.66 -7.77
N SER A 204 21.36 5.77 -7.08
CA SER A 204 21.56 5.86 -5.63
C SER A 204 20.24 5.78 -4.85
N PRO A 205 20.25 5.63 -3.50
CA PRO A 205 19.06 5.75 -2.66
C PRO A 205 18.25 7.01 -3.01
N THR A 206 16.95 6.81 -3.30
CA THR A 206 16.09 7.88 -3.83
C THR A 206 14.69 7.80 -3.24
N ALA A 207 14.17 8.94 -2.78
CA ALA A 207 12.78 9.14 -2.42
C ALA A 207 12.08 10.00 -3.47
N PHE A 208 10.94 9.53 -3.99
CA PHE A 208 10.06 10.33 -4.85
C PHE A 208 8.91 10.90 -4.03
N LEU A 209 8.63 12.19 -4.20
CA LEU A 209 7.50 12.87 -3.59
C LEU A 209 6.41 13.07 -4.64
N VAL A 210 5.23 12.53 -4.37
CA VAL A 210 4.03 12.64 -5.22
C VAL A 210 2.96 13.40 -4.45
N GLY A 211 2.50 14.48 -5.03
CA GLY A 211 1.51 15.36 -4.41
C GLY A 211 0.07 15.05 -4.82
N ASN A 212 -0.86 15.75 -4.17
CA ASN A 212 -2.29 15.72 -4.42
C ASN A 212 -2.62 15.90 -5.91
N GLU A 213 -3.68 15.26 -6.38
CA GLU A 213 -4.09 15.23 -7.78
C GLU A 213 -4.44 16.64 -8.35
N GLY A 214 -4.95 17.52 -7.51
CA GLY A 214 -5.32 18.89 -7.91
C GLY A 214 -4.27 19.93 -7.53
N ALA A 215 -3.85 19.92 -6.27
CA ALA A 215 -2.95 20.94 -5.71
C ALA A 215 -1.44 20.63 -5.93
N GLY A 216 -1.10 19.40 -6.26
CA GLY A 216 0.30 18.95 -6.32
C GLY A 216 0.94 18.87 -4.94
N LEU A 217 2.24 19.01 -4.91
CA LEU A 217 3.03 19.13 -3.67
C LEU A 217 2.93 20.54 -3.07
N THR A 218 2.96 20.65 -1.75
CA THR A 218 3.09 21.95 -1.07
C THR A 218 4.40 22.65 -1.42
N GLY A 219 4.44 23.98 -1.24
CA GLY A 219 5.69 24.76 -1.39
C GLY A 219 6.79 24.22 -0.50
N ALA A 220 6.46 23.93 0.77
CA ALA A 220 7.41 23.40 1.74
C ALA A 220 8.02 22.05 1.31
N ALA A 221 7.20 21.13 0.80
CA ALA A 221 7.67 19.84 0.30
C ALA A 221 8.60 20.00 -0.92
N ARG A 222 8.22 20.89 -1.86
CA ARG A 222 9.06 21.17 -3.04
C ARG A 222 10.39 21.80 -2.70
N GLU A 223 10.44 22.71 -1.72
CA GLU A 223 11.65 23.40 -1.28
C GLU A 223 12.55 22.48 -0.44
N ALA A 224 11.98 21.59 0.36
CA ALA A 224 12.74 20.66 1.16
C ALA A 224 13.36 19.52 0.34
N ALA A 225 12.81 19.20 -0.83
CA ALA A 225 13.37 18.19 -1.73
C ALA A 225 14.67 18.66 -2.39
N ARG A 226 15.65 17.74 -2.52
CA ARG A 226 16.96 18.05 -3.13
C ARG A 226 16.87 18.34 -4.63
N ALA A 227 15.85 17.84 -5.30
CA ALA A 227 15.60 18.10 -6.71
C ALA A 227 14.10 18.19 -6.99
N ARG A 228 13.75 18.94 -8.04
CA ARG A 228 12.42 18.94 -8.65
C ARG A 228 12.54 18.43 -10.08
N ALA A 229 11.59 17.60 -10.49
CA ALA A 229 11.59 17.06 -11.84
C ALA A 229 10.17 16.93 -12.38
N ARG A 230 10.01 17.14 -13.69
CA ARG A 230 8.78 16.86 -14.41
C ARG A 230 8.89 15.55 -15.21
N ILE A 231 7.78 14.89 -15.40
CA ILE A 231 7.62 13.87 -16.43
C ILE A 231 7.30 14.62 -17.74
N PRO A 232 8.11 14.51 -18.80
CA PRO A 232 7.81 15.16 -20.07
C PRO A 232 6.47 14.66 -20.66
N MET A 233 5.60 15.59 -21.01
CA MET A 233 4.30 15.33 -21.61
C MET A 233 4.21 16.04 -22.96
N PRO A 234 4.57 15.39 -24.08
CA PRO A 234 4.55 16.02 -25.41
C PRO A 234 3.12 16.15 -25.98
N GLY A 235 2.14 15.56 -25.32
CA GLY A 235 0.72 15.63 -25.70
C GLY A 235 0.02 16.91 -25.24
N ARG A 236 -1.33 16.92 -25.35
CA ARG A 236 -2.18 18.07 -24.99
C ARG A 236 -2.67 18.05 -23.53
N MET A 237 -2.26 17.07 -22.74
CA MET A 237 -2.68 16.96 -21.33
C MET A 237 -1.72 17.73 -20.43
N GLU A 238 -2.27 18.40 -19.42
CA GLU A 238 -1.50 19.21 -18.46
C GLU A 238 -0.97 18.40 -17.29
N SER A 239 -1.57 17.26 -17.00
CA SER A 239 -1.18 16.42 -15.86
C SER A 239 -1.47 14.93 -16.11
N LEU A 240 -0.80 14.08 -15.33
CA LEU A 240 -1.07 12.65 -15.20
C LEU A 240 -1.79 12.38 -13.87
N ASN A 241 -2.54 11.28 -13.83
CA ASN A 241 -3.00 10.73 -12.56
C ASN A 241 -1.81 10.49 -11.62
N ALA A 242 -1.98 10.78 -10.31
CA ALA A 242 -0.89 10.69 -9.32
C ALA A 242 -0.28 9.28 -9.25
N ALA A 243 -1.10 8.22 -9.34
CA ALA A 243 -0.60 6.85 -9.31
C ALA A 243 0.22 6.53 -10.57
N THR A 244 -0.20 7.02 -11.73
CA THR A 244 0.56 6.89 -12.98
C THR A 244 1.90 7.62 -12.88
N ALA A 245 1.91 8.85 -12.39
CA ALA A 245 3.13 9.64 -12.23
C ALA A 245 4.12 8.96 -11.27
N GLY A 246 3.65 8.48 -10.12
CA GLY A 246 4.47 7.75 -9.16
C GLY A 246 5.04 6.45 -9.74
N ALA A 247 4.24 5.69 -10.49
CA ALA A 247 4.70 4.47 -11.14
C ALA A 247 5.81 4.74 -12.18
N ILE A 248 5.67 5.78 -13.01
CA ILE A 248 6.72 6.18 -13.97
C ILE A 248 8.04 6.47 -13.26
N CYS A 249 8.02 7.21 -12.17
CA CYS A 249 9.23 7.55 -11.41
C CYS A 249 9.90 6.32 -10.79
N LEU A 250 9.10 5.47 -10.16
CA LEU A 250 9.59 4.24 -9.55
C LEU A 250 10.26 3.33 -10.59
N PHE A 251 9.59 3.10 -11.71
CA PHE A 251 10.11 2.21 -12.75
C PHE A 251 11.25 2.82 -13.57
N GLU A 252 11.36 4.15 -13.67
CA GLU A 252 12.57 4.78 -14.22
C GLU A 252 13.79 4.53 -13.30
N ALA A 253 13.62 4.61 -11.98
CA ALA A 253 14.69 4.24 -11.06
C ALA A 253 15.07 2.75 -11.20
N VAL A 254 14.09 1.85 -11.34
CA VAL A 254 14.32 0.41 -11.59
C VAL A 254 15.11 0.21 -12.88
N ARG A 255 14.70 0.87 -13.98
CA ARG A 255 15.39 0.79 -15.27
C ARG A 255 16.87 1.18 -15.16
N GLN A 256 17.16 2.30 -14.52
CA GLN A 256 18.54 2.79 -14.38
C GLN A 256 19.40 1.87 -13.51
N ARG A 257 18.82 1.30 -12.44
CA ARG A 257 19.51 0.40 -11.53
C ARG A 257 19.80 -0.97 -12.16
N ALA A 258 18.89 -1.49 -12.98
CA ALA A 258 19.09 -2.74 -13.70
C ALA A 258 20.27 -2.68 -14.68
N HIS A 259 20.47 -1.55 -15.38
CA HIS A 259 21.59 -1.37 -16.31
C HIS A 259 22.97 -1.37 -15.61
N LYS A 260 23.05 -0.91 -14.36
CA LYS A 260 24.29 -0.95 -13.57
C LYS A 260 24.74 -2.39 -13.28
N ALA A 261 23.79 -3.27 -13.00
CA ALA A 261 24.08 -4.69 -12.69
C ALA A 261 24.67 -5.45 -13.89
N THR A 262 24.32 -5.07 -15.12
CA THR A 262 24.81 -5.73 -16.33
C THR A 262 26.23 -5.28 -16.69
N THR A 263 26.58 -4.01 -16.45
CA THR A 263 27.90 -3.44 -16.79
C THR A 263 29.03 -3.99 -15.88
N VAL A 264 28.72 -4.34 -14.63
CA VAL A 264 29.72 -4.88 -13.68
C VAL A 264 30.05 -6.37 -13.97
N LYS A 265 29.13 -7.13 -14.59
CA LYS A 265 29.39 -8.55 -14.94
C LYS A 265 30.21 -8.73 -16.22
N GLY A 266 30.40 -7.69 -17.02
CA GLY A 266 31.14 -7.74 -18.29
C GLY A 266 32.65 -7.47 -18.21
N SER A 267 33.17 -7.04 -17.07
CA SER A 267 34.62 -6.74 -16.90
C SER A 267 35.34 -7.84 -16.13
N ARG A 268 35.43 -9.07 -16.71
CA ARG A 268 36.51 -9.98 -16.36
C ARG A 268 37.63 -9.75 -17.37
N PRO A 269 38.82 -9.32 -16.98
CA PRO A 269 39.98 -9.33 -17.88
C PRO A 269 40.37 -10.78 -18.21
N ARG A 270 40.73 -10.97 -19.46
CA ARG A 270 41.39 -12.20 -19.94
C ARG A 270 42.80 -12.29 -19.37
#